data_10f7644abda11353941822e759a334dd
#
_entry.id   10f7644abda11353941822e759a334dd
#
_cell.length_a   1.000
_cell.length_b   1.000
_cell.length_c   1.000
_cell.angle_alpha   90.00
_cell.angle_beta   90.00
_cell.angle_gamma   90.00
#
_symmetry.space_group_name_H-M   'P 1'
#
loop_
_entity.id
_entity.type
_entity.pdbx_description
1 polymer ?
#
loop_
_entity_poly.entity_id
_entity_poly.type
_entity_poly.pdbx_seq_one_letter_code
_entity_poly.pdbx_strand_id
1 'polypeptide(L)'
;MKTKNSIIGLIISLYIGVISTIAYAANTNEVEYRRPIVLQKSLLIINQEPVVIQKVMDKRVPKDKTKRCPQWESKFKEYGLPVDVFSYIAWRESGCNPEAINAKFDANGKVIWTLNKNGSIDRGLVQINSCWKSVTKKVCGTNLNGLLGIDCNLKVAKYIMDNSECKLLNWRIQN
;
A
#
# COMPACT_ATOMS: atom_id res chain seq x y z
N MET A 1 -27.33 44.66 -41.01
CA MET A 1 -28.47 44.47 -40.09
C MET A 1 -28.06 43.49 -39.04
N LYS A 2 -27.70 44.01 -37.89
CA LYS A 2 -27.16 43.24 -36.74
C LYS A 2 -27.96 43.63 -35.48
N THR A 3 -27.94 42.71 -34.52
CA THR A 3 -28.33 42.89 -33.10
C THR A 3 -29.80 42.80 -32.76
N LYS A 4 -30.22 41.56 -32.36
CA LYS A 4 -31.41 41.36 -31.49
C LYS A 4 -31.42 40.03 -30.70
N ASN A 5 -30.25 39.47 -30.32
CA ASN A 5 -30.27 38.20 -29.56
C ASN A 5 -29.46 38.18 -28.24
N SER A 6 -29.27 39.37 -27.62
CA SER A 6 -28.36 39.40 -26.43
C SER A 6 -29.02 39.81 -25.12
N ILE A 7 -30.38 39.91 -25.04
CA ILE A 7 -31.06 40.40 -23.84
C ILE A 7 -31.89 39.30 -23.12
N ILE A 8 -32.15 38.18 -23.79
CA ILE A 8 -33.02 37.12 -23.19
C ILE A 8 -32.21 36.17 -22.28
N GLY A 9 -30.89 36.10 -22.40
CA GLY A 9 -30.02 35.22 -21.57
C GLY A 9 -29.79 35.67 -20.12
N LEU A 10 -30.06 36.94 -19.80
CA LEU A 10 -29.70 37.52 -18.48
C LEU A 10 -30.84 37.49 -17.45
N ILE A 11 -32.06 37.21 -17.85
CA ILE A 11 -33.21 37.23 -16.96
C ILE A 11 -33.51 35.85 -16.34
N ILE A 12 -33.04 34.76 -16.92
CA ILE A 12 -33.30 33.40 -16.41
C ILE A 12 -32.35 33.00 -15.27
N SER A 13 -31.15 33.62 -15.16
CA SER A 13 -30.19 33.31 -14.10
C SER A 13 -30.56 33.92 -12.70
N LEU A 14 -31.48 34.87 -12.63
CA LEU A 14 -31.84 35.54 -11.37
C LEU A 14 -33.02 34.90 -10.66
N TYR A 15 -33.73 33.95 -11.28
CA TYR A 15 -34.92 33.34 -10.68
C TYR A 15 -34.69 32.01 -9.97
N ILE A 16 -33.50 31.40 -10.12
CA ILE A 16 -33.18 30.13 -9.46
C ILE A 16 -32.48 30.33 -8.10
N GLY A 17 -32.04 31.56 -7.80
CA GLY A 17 -31.32 31.88 -6.56
C GLY A 17 -32.17 32.15 -5.32
N VAL A 18 -33.53 32.28 -5.44
CA VAL A 18 -34.38 32.77 -4.34
C VAL A 18 -35.26 31.68 -3.69
N ILE A 19 -35.27 30.45 -4.23
CA ILE A 19 -36.08 29.35 -3.66
C ILE A 19 -35.31 28.43 -2.71
N SER A 20 -34.01 28.62 -2.54
CA SER A 20 -33.19 27.73 -1.70
C SER A 20 -32.97 28.19 -0.25
N THR A 21 -33.62 29.25 0.22
CA THR A 21 -33.33 29.81 1.56
C THR A 21 -34.48 29.75 2.56
N ILE A 22 -35.58 29.01 2.31
CA ILE A 22 -36.73 28.96 3.26
C ILE A 22 -37.02 27.53 3.78
N ALA A 23 -36.09 26.62 3.79
CA ALA A 23 -36.32 25.28 4.36
C ALA A 23 -35.20 24.83 5.33
N TYR A 24 -34.68 25.71 6.17
CA TYR A 24 -33.71 25.30 7.20
C TYR A 24 -33.91 26.07 8.51
N ALA A 25 -35.11 25.97 9.07
CA ALA A 25 -35.35 26.38 10.44
C ALA A 25 -36.60 25.67 10.98
N ALA A 26 -36.47 24.45 11.41
CA ALA A 26 -37.26 23.80 12.49
C ALA A 26 -36.93 22.29 12.51
N ASN A 27 -35.94 21.89 13.25
CA ASN A 27 -36.02 20.74 14.17
C ASN A 27 -34.65 20.54 14.89
N THR A 28 -34.39 21.38 15.87
CA THR A 28 -33.39 21.10 16.88
C THR A 28 -34.04 20.27 17.98
N ASN A 29 -34.26 19.01 17.72
CA ASN A 29 -34.29 18.03 18.80
C ASN A 29 -32.85 17.65 19.06
N GLU A 30 -32.30 18.11 20.16
CA GLU A 30 -31.06 17.64 20.74
C GLU A 30 -31.18 16.12 20.96
N VAL A 31 -30.71 15.38 19.99
CA VAL A 31 -30.32 13.98 20.23
C VAL A 31 -28.93 14.08 20.84
N GLU A 32 -28.86 14.02 22.14
CA GLU A 32 -27.61 13.77 22.90
C GLU A 32 -26.95 12.54 22.28
N TYR A 33 -25.99 12.78 21.37
CA TYR A 33 -25.23 11.72 20.74
C TYR A 33 -24.27 11.14 21.79
N ARG A 34 -24.76 10.20 22.57
CA ARG A 34 -23.91 9.34 23.40
C ARG A 34 -22.98 8.62 22.43
N ARG A 35 -21.75 9.11 22.33
CA ARG A 35 -20.69 8.40 21.60
C ARG A 35 -20.59 7.00 22.17
N PRO A 36 -20.86 5.96 21.38
CA PRO A 36 -20.84 4.61 21.92
C PRO A 36 -19.42 4.27 22.37
N ILE A 37 -19.34 3.59 23.49
CA ILE A 37 -18.14 3.02 24.12
C ILE A 37 -17.27 2.20 23.13
N VAL A 38 -17.81 1.89 21.96
CA VAL A 38 -17.13 1.21 20.85
C VAL A 38 -15.84 1.93 20.37
N LEU A 39 -15.76 3.29 20.45
CA LEU A 39 -14.56 4.01 20.02
C LEU A 39 -13.36 3.78 20.93
N GLN A 40 -13.62 3.58 22.22
CA GLN A 40 -12.54 3.34 23.19
C GLN A 40 -11.97 1.92 23.08
N LYS A 41 -12.80 0.97 22.67
CA LYS A 41 -12.37 -0.42 22.43
C LYS A 41 -11.58 -0.56 21.13
N SER A 42 -11.89 0.23 20.10
CA SER A 42 -11.13 0.25 18.84
C SER A 42 -9.76 0.92 18.98
N LEU A 43 -9.63 1.95 19.83
CA LEU A 43 -8.34 2.57 20.15
C LEU A 43 -7.40 1.64 20.91
N LEU A 44 -7.93 0.81 21.81
CA LEU A 44 -7.16 -0.21 22.54
C LEU A 44 -6.67 -1.32 21.59
N ILE A 45 -7.47 -1.69 20.59
CA ILE A 45 -7.09 -2.70 19.59
C ILE A 45 -5.99 -2.18 18.67
N ILE A 46 -6.05 -0.92 18.26
CA ILE A 46 -5.02 -0.30 17.38
C ILE A 46 -3.67 -0.23 18.08
N ASN A 47 -3.64 0.01 19.40
CA ASN A 47 -2.39 0.04 20.16
C ASN A 47 -1.81 -1.35 20.47
N GLN A 48 -2.61 -2.44 20.33
CA GLN A 48 -2.12 -3.79 20.56
C GLN A 48 -1.67 -4.53 19.30
N GLU A 49 -2.11 -4.09 18.11
CA GLU A 49 -1.72 -4.74 16.85
C GLU A 49 -0.20 -4.86 16.64
N PRO A 50 0.63 -3.83 16.89
CA PRO A 50 2.08 -3.96 16.70
C PRO A 50 2.69 -5.05 17.58
N VAL A 51 2.22 -5.18 18.82
CA VAL A 51 2.73 -6.18 19.77
C VAL A 51 2.35 -7.60 19.36
N VAL A 52 1.12 -7.80 18.89
CA VAL A 52 0.64 -9.11 18.43
C VAL A 52 1.38 -9.54 17.17
N ILE A 53 1.58 -8.62 16.21
CA ILE A 53 2.33 -8.89 14.98
C ILE A 53 3.78 -9.23 15.32
N GLN A 54 4.43 -8.47 16.18
CA GLN A 54 5.80 -8.72 16.60
C GLN A 54 5.95 -10.09 17.28
N LYS A 55 5.06 -10.45 18.20
CA LYS A 55 5.10 -11.73 18.90
C LYS A 55 4.86 -12.94 17.98
N VAL A 56 3.98 -12.80 17.01
CA VAL A 56 3.72 -13.83 15.98
C VAL A 56 4.89 -13.97 15.04
N MET A 57 5.54 -12.85 14.68
CA MET A 57 6.69 -12.81 13.78
C MET A 57 7.92 -13.49 14.38
N ASP A 58 8.18 -13.28 15.66
CA ASP A 58 9.33 -13.87 16.37
C ASP A 58 9.30 -15.42 16.38
N LYS A 59 8.11 -16.02 16.32
CA LYS A 59 7.97 -17.48 16.26
C LYS A 59 8.25 -18.07 14.87
N ARG A 60 8.16 -17.28 13.81
CA ARG A 60 8.24 -17.74 12.41
C ARG A 60 9.56 -17.46 11.74
N VAL A 61 10.31 -16.55 12.31
CA VAL A 61 11.65 -16.22 11.83
C VAL A 61 12.64 -17.15 12.51
N PRO A 62 13.39 -17.96 11.74
CA PRO A 62 14.40 -18.85 12.32
C PRO A 62 15.39 -18.06 13.18
N LYS A 63 15.82 -18.64 14.29
CA LYS A 63 16.87 -18.05 15.14
C LYS A 63 18.25 -18.08 14.47
N ASP A 64 18.40 -18.87 13.43
CA ASP A 64 19.61 -19.03 12.64
C ASP A 64 19.97 -17.71 11.93
N LYS A 65 21.02 -17.08 12.40
CA LYS A 65 21.52 -15.79 11.86
C LYS A 65 22.15 -15.93 10.48
N THR A 66 22.50 -17.14 10.04
CA THR A 66 23.02 -17.35 8.68
C THR A 66 21.92 -17.16 7.62
N LYS A 67 20.66 -17.23 8.02
CA LYS A 67 19.48 -17.00 7.17
C LYS A 67 19.02 -15.54 7.23
N ARG A 68 19.95 -14.61 7.05
CA ARG A 68 19.73 -13.15 7.10
C ARG A 68 20.52 -12.43 6.01
N CYS A 69 20.15 -11.17 5.82
CA CYS A 69 20.83 -10.23 4.94
C CYS A 69 21.36 -9.03 5.75
N PRO A 70 22.41 -9.20 6.57
CA PRO A 70 22.85 -8.15 7.49
C PRO A 70 23.23 -6.85 6.79
N GLN A 71 23.70 -6.93 5.54
CA GLN A 71 24.02 -5.76 4.72
C GLN A 71 22.81 -4.86 4.44
N TRP A 72 21.57 -5.36 4.57
CA TRP A 72 20.33 -4.60 4.31
C TRP A 72 19.56 -4.23 5.57
N GLU A 73 19.98 -4.67 6.76
CA GLU A 73 19.25 -4.47 8.01
C GLU A 73 19.08 -2.99 8.39
N SER A 74 20.12 -2.16 8.12
CA SER A 74 20.01 -0.70 8.30
C SER A 74 18.92 -0.08 7.42
N LYS A 75 18.79 -0.56 6.17
CA LYS A 75 17.74 -0.12 5.26
C LYS A 75 16.35 -0.58 5.72
N PHE A 76 16.18 -1.80 6.19
CA PHE A 76 14.90 -2.23 6.75
C PHE A 76 14.48 -1.34 7.93
N LYS A 77 15.40 -0.99 8.81
CA LYS A 77 15.16 -0.07 9.92
C LYS A 77 14.77 1.33 9.44
N GLU A 78 15.47 1.88 8.43
CA GLU A 78 15.20 3.18 7.82
C GLU A 78 13.77 3.26 7.28
N TYR A 79 13.28 2.20 6.64
CA TYR A 79 11.91 2.13 6.11
C TYR A 79 10.86 1.67 7.13
N GLY A 80 11.21 1.53 8.42
CA GLY A 80 10.29 1.11 9.47
C GLY A 80 9.75 -0.31 9.27
N LEU A 81 10.54 -1.18 8.62
CA LEU A 81 10.25 -2.58 8.44
C LEU A 81 10.83 -3.39 9.62
N PRO A 82 10.15 -4.42 10.14
CA PRO A 82 10.70 -5.30 11.17
C PRO A 82 11.98 -5.99 10.69
N VAL A 83 13.12 -5.60 11.26
CA VAL A 83 14.45 -5.95 10.75
C VAL A 83 14.66 -7.46 10.62
N ASP A 84 14.47 -8.23 11.70
CA ASP A 84 14.69 -9.68 11.69
C ASP A 84 13.83 -10.40 10.66
N VAL A 85 12.60 -9.93 10.49
CA VAL A 85 11.63 -10.52 9.55
C VAL A 85 12.04 -10.24 8.11
N PHE A 86 12.29 -8.97 7.78
CA PHE A 86 12.61 -8.60 6.40
C PHE A 86 14.03 -9.02 6.00
N SER A 87 14.95 -9.13 6.95
CA SER A 87 16.26 -9.73 6.73
C SER A 87 16.13 -11.23 6.35
N TYR A 88 15.24 -11.96 7.02
CA TYR A 88 14.91 -13.35 6.66
C TYR A 88 14.13 -13.46 5.33
N ILE A 89 13.14 -12.60 5.09
CA ILE A 89 12.41 -12.56 3.82
C ILE A 89 13.39 -12.36 2.66
N ALA A 90 14.26 -11.34 2.73
CA ALA A 90 15.24 -11.04 1.69
C ALA A 90 16.19 -12.22 1.43
N TRP A 91 16.66 -12.87 2.48
CA TRP A 91 17.48 -14.07 2.34
C TRP A 91 16.75 -15.19 1.60
N ARG A 92 15.51 -15.46 1.96
CA ARG A 92 14.70 -16.54 1.39
C ARG A 92 14.24 -16.26 -0.03
N GLU A 93 13.82 -15.02 -0.32
CA GLU A 93 13.17 -14.66 -1.57
C GLU A 93 14.19 -14.35 -2.69
N SER A 94 15.30 -13.73 -2.36
CA SER A 94 16.28 -13.27 -3.35
C SER A 94 17.73 -13.70 -3.09
N GLY A 95 18.01 -14.38 -1.98
CA GLY A 95 19.39 -14.62 -1.54
C GLY A 95 20.13 -13.31 -1.26
N CYS A 96 19.44 -12.29 -0.74
CA CYS A 96 19.99 -10.94 -0.48
C CYS A 96 20.33 -10.13 -1.74
N ASN A 97 19.86 -10.53 -2.92
CA ASN A 97 20.12 -9.83 -4.18
C ASN A 97 18.99 -8.82 -4.51
N PRO A 98 19.27 -7.51 -4.52
CA PRO A 98 18.26 -6.50 -4.86
C PRO A 98 17.84 -6.53 -6.34
N GLU A 99 18.66 -7.10 -7.23
CA GLU A 99 18.38 -7.19 -8.66
C GLU A 99 17.72 -8.51 -9.07
N ALA A 100 17.30 -9.32 -8.12
CA ALA A 100 16.68 -10.61 -8.39
C ALA A 100 15.35 -10.44 -9.16
N ILE A 101 15.17 -11.26 -10.21
CA ILE A 101 13.92 -11.36 -10.99
C ILE A 101 13.62 -12.85 -11.20
N ASN A 102 12.41 -13.29 -10.88
CA ASN A 102 11.99 -14.68 -11.05
C ASN A 102 11.48 -15.00 -12.47
N ALA A 103 12.04 -14.35 -13.48
CA ALA A 103 11.66 -14.53 -14.89
C ALA A 103 12.87 -14.48 -15.80
N LYS A 104 12.70 -15.02 -17.02
CA LYS A 104 13.64 -14.87 -18.15
C LYS A 104 12.97 -14.10 -19.26
N PHE A 105 13.76 -13.32 -19.97
CA PHE A 105 13.33 -12.47 -21.09
C PHE A 105 14.12 -12.81 -22.35
N ASP A 106 13.50 -12.63 -23.52
CA ASP A 106 14.21 -12.66 -24.79
C ASP A 106 14.98 -11.34 -25.05
N ALA A 107 15.66 -11.26 -26.16
CA ALA A 107 16.43 -10.07 -26.56
C ALA A 107 15.56 -8.80 -26.74
N ASN A 108 14.25 -8.96 -26.93
CA ASN A 108 13.29 -7.86 -27.09
C ASN A 108 12.62 -7.47 -25.74
N GLY A 109 13.01 -8.11 -24.64
CA GLY A 109 12.43 -7.88 -23.31
C GLY A 109 11.08 -8.56 -23.10
N LYS A 110 10.66 -9.48 -23.97
CA LYS A 110 9.45 -10.29 -23.81
C LYS A 110 9.72 -11.43 -22.82
N VAL A 111 8.81 -11.65 -21.90
CA VAL A 111 8.88 -12.77 -20.95
C VAL A 111 8.75 -14.10 -21.69
N ILE A 112 9.77 -14.95 -21.58
CA ILE A 112 9.78 -16.32 -22.13
C ILE A 112 9.56 -17.37 -21.05
N TRP A 113 9.78 -17.02 -19.80
CA TRP A 113 9.55 -17.90 -18.66
C TRP A 113 9.41 -17.10 -17.35
N THR A 114 8.58 -17.59 -16.45
CA THR A 114 8.48 -17.09 -15.08
C THR A 114 8.22 -18.26 -14.12
N LEU A 115 8.67 -18.12 -12.88
CA LEU A 115 8.46 -19.10 -11.82
C LEU A 115 6.97 -19.23 -11.45
N ASN A 116 6.23 -18.14 -11.54
CA ASN A 116 4.83 -18.09 -11.12
C ASN A 116 3.91 -18.65 -12.19
N LYS A 117 3.09 -19.65 -11.85
CA LYS A 117 2.15 -20.33 -12.77
C LYS A 117 1.13 -19.39 -13.42
N ASN A 118 0.81 -18.25 -12.77
CA ASN A 118 -0.13 -17.25 -13.29
C ASN A 118 0.55 -16.20 -14.19
N GLY A 119 1.83 -16.38 -14.54
CA GLY A 119 2.59 -15.46 -15.39
C GLY A 119 3.07 -14.19 -14.68
N SER A 120 2.77 -14.01 -13.40
CA SER A 120 3.27 -12.85 -12.66
C SER A 120 4.78 -12.95 -12.43
N ILE A 121 5.42 -11.80 -12.18
CA ILE A 121 6.88 -11.70 -12.03
C ILE A 121 7.17 -10.97 -10.72
N ASP A 122 8.08 -11.56 -9.93
CA ASP A 122 8.55 -10.98 -8.69
C ASP A 122 9.91 -10.31 -8.92
N ARG A 123 10.16 -9.17 -8.27
CA ARG A 123 11.36 -8.34 -8.48
C ARG A 123 11.92 -7.81 -7.19
N GLY A 124 13.26 -7.71 -7.17
CA GLY A 124 14.03 -7.02 -6.16
C GLY A 124 14.26 -7.81 -4.89
N LEU A 125 14.80 -7.14 -3.89
CA LEU A 125 15.30 -7.74 -2.65
C LEU A 125 14.28 -8.61 -1.93
N VAL A 126 13.03 -8.17 -1.83
CA VAL A 126 11.96 -8.91 -1.15
C VAL A 126 10.91 -9.45 -2.12
N GLN A 127 11.25 -9.57 -3.41
CA GLN A 127 10.46 -10.20 -4.47
C GLN A 127 9.02 -9.67 -4.54
N ILE A 128 8.88 -8.37 -4.80
CA ILE A 128 7.57 -7.73 -4.99
C ILE A 128 6.94 -8.21 -6.29
N ASN A 129 5.73 -8.75 -6.20
CA ASN A 129 4.98 -9.28 -7.33
C ASN A 129 4.47 -8.18 -8.27
N SER A 130 4.40 -8.48 -9.58
CA SER A 130 3.92 -7.57 -10.61
C SER A 130 2.45 -7.13 -10.45
N CYS A 131 1.64 -7.83 -9.65
CA CYS A 131 0.28 -7.37 -9.30
C CYS A 131 0.29 -6.02 -8.56
N TRP A 132 1.40 -5.65 -7.90
CA TRP A 132 1.58 -4.37 -7.23
C TRP A 132 2.01 -3.21 -8.14
N LYS A 133 1.82 -3.34 -9.49
CA LYS A 133 2.19 -2.32 -10.48
C LYS A 133 1.62 -0.93 -10.17
N SER A 134 0.34 -0.84 -9.80
CA SER A 134 -0.33 0.42 -9.47
C SER A 134 0.26 1.06 -8.21
N VAL A 135 0.54 0.24 -7.19
CA VAL A 135 1.21 0.70 -5.96
C VAL A 135 2.62 1.16 -6.23
N THR A 136 3.40 0.40 -7.03
CA THR A 136 4.75 0.80 -7.44
C THR A 136 4.74 2.18 -8.13
N LYS A 137 3.81 2.40 -9.05
CA LYS A 137 3.66 3.70 -9.71
C LYS A 137 3.30 4.82 -8.73
N LYS A 138 2.37 4.54 -7.81
CA LYS A 138 1.93 5.52 -6.79
C LYS A 138 3.04 5.89 -5.82
N VAL A 139 3.78 4.90 -5.32
CA VAL A 139 4.74 5.07 -4.21
C VAL A 139 6.12 5.50 -4.69
N CYS A 140 6.55 5.01 -5.86
CA CYS A 140 7.89 5.26 -6.40
C CYS A 140 7.90 6.18 -7.62
N GLY A 141 6.75 6.48 -8.25
CA GLY A 141 6.69 7.27 -9.48
C GLY A 141 7.21 6.54 -10.73
N THR A 142 7.56 5.26 -10.63
CA THR A 142 8.21 4.48 -11.70
C THR A 142 7.39 3.24 -12.09
N ASN A 143 7.86 2.51 -13.12
CA ASN A 143 7.31 1.21 -13.50
C ASN A 143 7.90 0.07 -12.62
N LEU A 144 7.55 -1.17 -12.93
CA LEU A 144 8.00 -2.35 -12.18
C LEU A 144 9.53 -2.56 -12.18
N ASN A 145 10.27 -1.99 -13.13
CA ASN A 145 11.74 -2.08 -13.12
C ASN A 145 12.35 -1.26 -11.98
N GLY A 146 11.67 -0.23 -11.50
CA GLY A 146 12.09 0.50 -10.29
C GLY A 146 12.18 -0.37 -9.03
N LEU A 147 11.50 -1.52 -9.00
CA LEU A 147 11.59 -2.49 -7.90
C LEU A 147 12.96 -3.18 -7.78
N LEU A 148 13.84 -3.05 -8.78
CA LEU A 148 15.23 -3.49 -8.69
C LEU A 148 16.08 -2.50 -7.90
N GLY A 149 15.60 -1.26 -7.71
CA GLY A 149 16.18 -0.29 -6.79
C GLY A 149 15.72 -0.56 -5.35
N ILE A 150 16.67 -0.63 -4.42
CA ILE A 150 16.44 -0.97 -3.02
C ILE A 150 15.37 -0.07 -2.37
N ASP A 151 15.44 1.24 -2.60
CA ASP A 151 14.55 2.21 -1.97
C ASP A 151 13.10 2.03 -2.43
N CYS A 152 12.88 1.81 -3.73
CA CYS A 152 11.53 1.55 -4.24
C CYS A 152 11.01 0.20 -3.75
N ASN A 153 11.83 -0.85 -3.75
CA ASN A 153 11.46 -2.17 -3.28
C ASN A 153 10.94 -2.13 -1.84
N LEU A 154 11.70 -1.45 -0.94
CA LEU A 154 11.34 -1.35 0.47
C LEU A 154 10.17 -0.38 0.73
N LYS A 155 10.02 0.71 -0.02
CA LYS A 155 8.84 1.58 0.03
C LYS A 155 7.56 0.81 -0.30
N VAL A 156 7.59 0.01 -1.36
CA VAL A 156 6.44 -0.81 -1.76
C VAL A 156 6.19 -1.91 -0.73
N ALA A 157 7.23 -2.56 -0.22
CA ALA A 157 7.08 -3.55 0.85
C ALA A 157 6.43 -2.96 2.10
N LYS A 158 6.85 -1.76 2.52
CA LYS A 158 6.23 -1.04 3.64
C LYS A 158 4.78 -0.72 3.37
N TYR A 159 4.45 -0.21 2.18
CA TYR A 159 3.07 0.04 1.80
C TYR A 159 2.20 -1.22 1.87
N ILE A 160 2.68 -2.36 1.36
CA ILE A 160 1.98 -3.65 1.42
C ILE A 160 1.75 -4.07 2.87
N MET A 161 2.78 -3.97 3.71
CA MET A 161 2.68 -4.34 5.12
C MET A 161 1.64 -3.49 5.87
N ASP A 162 1.57 -2.19 5.57
CA ASP A 162 0.68 -1.26 6.27
C ASP A 162 -0.77 -1.30 5.77
N ASN A 163 -0.98 -1.56 4.47
CA ASN A 163 -2.27 -1.32 3.81
C ASN A 163 -2.93 -2.59 3.24
N SER A 164 -2.23 -3.72 3.20
CA SER A 164 -2.80 -4.97 2.69
C SER A 164 -3.36 -5.79 3.85
N GLU A 165 -4.53 -6.39 3.67
CA GLU A 165 -5.12 -7.32 4.64
C GLU A 165 -4.21 -8.53 4.91
N CYS A 166 -3.48 -8.97 3.87
CA CYS A 166 -2.57 -10.10 3.96
C CYS A 166 -1.24 -9.77 4.65
N LYS A 167 -0.88 -8.48 4.77
CA LYS A 167 0.38 -8.05 5.44
C LYS A 167 1.57 -8.96 5.07
N LEU A 168 2.15 -9.65 6.03
CA LEU A 168 3.29 -10.56 5.85
C LEU A 168 2.93 -11.88 5.14
N LEU A 169 1.65 -12.23 5.04
CA LEU A 169 1.23 -13.40 4.26
C LEU A 169 1.57 -13.26 2.78
N ASN A 170 1.75 -12.03 2.27
CA ASN A 170 2.25 -11.79 0.91
C ASN A 170 3.61 -12.49 0.69
N TRP A 171 4.40 -12.67 1.74
CA TRP A 171 5.67 -13.42 1.73
C TRP A 171 5.55 -14.80 2.37
N ARG A 172 4.33 -15.36 2.46
CA ARG A 172 4.09 -16.70 3.04
C ARG A 172 4.75 -16.89 4.40
N ILE A 173 4.87 -15.83 5.19
CA ILE A 173 5.24 -15.90 6.59
C ILE A 173 3.97 -16.32 7.34
N GLN A 174 3.66 -17.61 7.28
CA GLN A 174 2.48 -18.21 7.92
C GLN A 174 2.81 -18.82 9.26
N ASN A 175 1.74 -19.01 10.07
CA ASN A 175 1.76 -19.75 11.36
C ASN A 175 2.17 -21.19 11.19
#